data_a3d30d34b6bdad140a2609098920927a
#
_entry.id   a3d30d34b6bdad140a2609098920927a
#
_cell.length_a   1.000
_cell.length_b   1.000
_cell.length_c   1.000
_cell.angle_alpha   90.00
_cell.angle_beta   90.00
_cell.angle_gamma   90.00
#
_symmetry.space_group_name_H-M   'P 1'
#
loop_
_entity.id
_entity.type
_entity.pdbx_description
1 polymer ?
#
loop_
_entity_poly.entity_id
_entity_poly.type
_entity_poly.pdbx_seq_one_letter_code
_entity_poly.pdbx_strand_id
1 'polypeptide(L)'
;MKRVVMITGATSGIGEAMALEWASRGACVVAVGRRVDRLRSLEDRLGRNHCLGVEADVCVDGSIEKAVAAAQEKFGQLDVVVANAGFSVGGQVEDLSIDDFRRQFETNVFGVVRTVQAAIPAVSITKGSIAIVGSVMGYVSMPDNSAYAMSKYAVRALAEALYGEMSPRGVAVTHVAPGFVESEIREKRRDGSHSPGSDPVPAFLVMKREVAARQIIDAVEARQREVIVTLHGKLAASVARHAPELVHLAFKAGASKLRKPRKPSKEG
;
A
#
# COMPACT_ATOMS: atom_id res chain seq x y z
N MET A 1 9.02 23.12 -13.89
CA MET A 1 9.20 21.71 -14.33
C MET A 1 7.97 20.91 -13.95
N LYS A 2 7.65 19.81 -14.67
CA LYS A 2 6.55 18.92 -14.29
C LYS A 2 6.95 18.13 -13.05
N ARG A 3 5.99 17.85 -12.17
CA ARG A 3 6.22 16.99 -11.00
C ARG A 3 6.53 15.56 -11.44
N VAL A 4 7.50 14.91 -10.81
CA VAL A 4 7.90 13.53 -11.07
C VAL A 4 7.49 12.65 -9.89
N VAL A 5 6.71 11.61 -10.15
CA VAL A 5 6.13 10.73 -9.12
C VAL A 5 6.51 9.29 -9.39
N MET A 6 7.18 8.64 -8.45
CA MET A 6 7.48 7.22 -8.49
C MET A 6 6.47 6.43 -7.62
N ILE A 7 5.92 5.35 -8.17
CA ILE A 7 4.91 4.52 -7.48
C ILE A 7 5.34 3.06 -7.54
N THR A 8 5.61 2.44 -6.40
CA THR A 8 5.83 0.99 -6.34
C THR A 8 4.51 0.23 -6.35
N GLY A 9 4.46 -0.93 -7.02
CA GLY A 9 3.21 -1.67 -7.20
C GLY A 9 2.21 -0.96 -8.12
N ALA A 10 2.69 -0.19 -9.11
CA ALA A 10 1.88 0.60 -10.03
C ALA A 10 1.12 -0.23 -11.08
N THR A 11 1.25 -1.54 -11.10
CA THR A 11 0.70 -2.43 -12.15
C THR A 11 -0.73 -2.92 -11.87
N SER A 12 -1.36 -2.53 -10.76
CA SER A 12 -2.76 -2.87 -10.44
C SER A 12 -3.34 -2.04 -9.30
N GLY A 13 -4.66 -2.13 -9.11
CA GLY A 13 -5.37 -1.61 -7.95
C GLY A 13 -5.15 -0.11 -7.73
N ILE A 14 -4.90 0.26 -6.46
CA ILE A 14 -4.70 1.66 -6.06
C ILE A 14 -3.45 2.26 -6.72
N GLY A 15 -2.37 1.47 -6.88
CA GLY A 15 -1.13 1.93 -7.50
C GLY A 15 -1.31 2.34 -8.97
N GLU A 16 -2.03 1.53 -9.76
CA GLU A 16 -2.38 1.85 -11.15
C GLU A 16 -3.29 3.08 -11.22
N ALA A 17 -4.31 3.13 -10.37
CA ALA A 17 -5.22 4.26 -10.33
C ALA A 17 -4.51 5.57 -9.97
N MET A 18 -3.55 5.54 -9.03
CA MET A 18 -2.71 6.70 -8.72
C MET A 18 -1.81 7.10 -9.89
N ALA A 19 -1.24 6.14 -10.63
CA ALA A 19 -0.41 6.43 -11.80
C ALA A 19 -1.21 7.19 -12.87
N LEU A 20 -2.44 6.75 -13.14
CA LEU A 20 -3.34 7.40 -14.09
C LEU A 20 -3.78 8.79 -13.62
N GLU A 21 -4.15 8.92 -12.37
CA GLU A 21 -4.62 10.19 -11.79
C GLU A 21 -3.47 11.23 -11.72
N TRP A 22 -2.24 10.83 -11.31
CA TRP A 22 -1.08 11.73 -11.35
C TRP A 22 -0.77 12.22 -12.76
N ALA A 23 -0.81 11.31 -13.75
CA ALA A 23 -0.60 11.68 -15.15
C ALA A 23 -1.68 12.64 -15.66
N SER A 24 -2.95 12.45 -15.29
CA SER A 24 -4.05 13.36 -15.66
C SER A 24 -3.87 14.75 -15.07
N ARG A 25 -3.17 14.88 -13.94
CA ARG A 25 -2.76 16.17 -13.33
C ARG A 25 -1.49 16.76 -13.93
N GLY A 26 -0.95 16.15 -15.00
CA GLY A 26 0.22 16.64 -15.72
C GLY A 26 1.58 16.23 -15.13
N ALA A 27 1.62 15.32 -14.17
CA ALA A 27 2.86 14.78 -13.63
C ALA A 27 3.50 13.77 -14.60
N CYS A 28 4.83 13.61 -14.50
CA CYS A 28 5.54 12.48 -15.04
C CYS A 28 5.50 11.32 -14.03
N VAL A 29 5.24 10.11 -14.50
CA VAL A 29 5.06 8.92 -13.65
C VAL A 29 6.18 7.92 -13.88
N VAL A 30 6.79 7.45 -12.81
CA VAL A 30 7.69 6.29 -12.79
C VAL A 30 6.91 5.13 -12.17
N ALA A 31 6.43 4.25 -13.02
CA ALA A 31 5.65 3.08 -12.63
C ALA A 31 6.59 1.91 -12.33
N VAL A 32 6.64 1.48 -11.07
CA VAL A 32 7.54 0.41 -10.61
C VAL A 32 6.75 -0.85 -10.28
N GLY A 33 7.19 -2.00 -10.81
CA GLY A 33 6.55 -3.29 -10.55
C GLY A 33 7.24 -4.45 -11.25
N ARG A 34 6.74 -5.68 -11.04
CA ARG A 34 7.32 -6.91 -11.59
C ARG A 34 6.70 -7.35 -12.92
N ARG A 35 5.51 -6.83 -13.25
CA ARG A 35 4.72 -7.25 -14.43
C ARG A 35 5.04 -6.33 -15.60
N VAL A 36 6.02 -6.74 -16.42
CA VAL A 36 6.54 -5.95 -17.55
C VAL A 36 5.46 -5.61 -18.58
N ASP A 37 4.58 -6.54 -18.88
CA ASP A 37 3.43 -6.36 -19.76
C ASP A 37 2.53 -5.20 -19.31
N ARG A 38 2.22 -5.13 -18.02
CA ARG A 38 1.39 -4.06 -17.45
C ARG A 38 2.13 -2.72 -17.35
N LEU A 39 3.44 -2.74 -17.12
CA LEU A 39 4.26 -1.52 -17.17
C LEU A 39 4.25 -0.94 -18.58
N ARG A 40 4.45 -1.76 -19.61
CA ARG A 40 4.38 -1.34 -21.02
C ARG A 40 2.99 -0.80 -21.38
N SER A 41 1.93 -1.47 -20.94
CA SER A 41 0.55 -0.97 -21.12
C SER A 41 0.34 0.41 -20.50
N LEU A 42 0.90 0.68 -19.30
CA LEU A 42 0.84 2.01 -18.69
C LEU A 42 1.62 3.05 -19.50
N GLU A 43 2.83 2.71 -19.99
CA GLU A 43 3.61 3.60 -20.85
C GLU A 43 2.88 3.96 -22.15
N ASP A 44 2.23 2.98 -22.77
CA ASP A 44 1.46 3.20 -24.01
C ASP A 44 0.23 4.07 -23.75
N ARG A 45 -0.47 3.88 -22.62
CA ARG A 45 -1.65 4.68 -22.23
C ARG A 45 -1.32 6.12 -21.83
N LEU A 46 -0.18 6.34 -21.17
CA LEU A 46 0.22 7.64 -20.62
C LEU A 46 1.18 8.41 -21.56
N GLY A 47 1.74 7.72 -22.54
CA GLY A 47 2.77 8.22 -23.42
C GLY A 47 4.17 8.15 -22.80
N ARG A 48 5.11 7.60 -23.55
CA ARG A 48 6.49 7.33 -23.10
C ARG A 48 7.28 8.57 -22.68
N ASN A 49 6.86 9.76 -23.11
CA ASN A 49 7.45 11.03 -22.66
C ASN A 49 7.00 11.44 -21.24
N HIS A 50 5.92 10.84 -20.73
CA HIS A 50 5.33 11.16 -19.43
C HIS A 50 5.31 9.97 -18.45
N CYS A 51 5.56 8.76 -18.97
CA CYS A 51 5.61 7.56 -18.15
C CYS A 51 6.90 6.79 -18.40
N LEU A 52 7.47 6.25 -17.34
CA LEU A 52 8.58 5.30 -17.33
C LEU A 52 8.17 4.06 -16.55
N GLY A 53 8.09 2.93 -17.26
CA GLY A 53 7.92 1.62 -16.62
C GLY A 53 9.28 1.05 -16.21
N VAL A 54 9.42 0.74 -14.93
CA VAL A 54 10.66 0.14 -14.40
C VAL A 54 10.33 -1.21 -13.79
N GLU A 55 10.91 -2.26 -14.36
CA GLU A 55 10.85 -3.59 -13.75
C GLU A 55 11.72 -3.61 -12.49
N ALA A 56 11.09 -3.78 -11.33
CA ALA A 56 11.77 -3.88 -10.06
C ALA A 56 10.94 -4.65 -9.03
N ASP A 57 11.62 -5.38 -8.15
CA ASP A 57 11.03 -6.05 -6.99
C ASP A 57 11.51 -5.36 -5.71
N VAL A 58 10.57 -4.89 -4.90
CA VAL A 58 10.87 -4.24 -3.60
C VAL A 58 11.54 -5.18 -2.59
N CYS A 59 11.51 -6.49 -2.85
CA CYS A 59 12.17 -7.50 -2.03
C CYS A 59 13.66 -7.71 -2.41
N VAL A 60 14.14 -7.09 -3.50
CA VAL A 60 15.51 -7.25 -3.98
C VAL A 60 16.31 -5.99 -3.71
N ASP A 61 17.41 -6.13 -2.98
CA ASP A 61 18.31 -5.02 -2.65
C ASP A 61 18.90 -4.39 -3.92
N GLY A 62 19.02 -3.07 -3.94
CA GLY A 62 19.47 -2.29 -5.09
C GLY A 62 18.44 -2.13 -6.22
N SER A 63 17.29 -2.81 -6.14
CA SER A 63 16.27 -2.78 -7.20
C SER A 63 15.55 -1.42 -7.26
N ILE A 64 15.26 -0.83 -6.13
CA ILE A 64 14.57 0.47 -6.06
C ILE A 64 15.54 1.63 -6.31
N GLU A 65 16.79 1.52 -5.89
CA GLU A 65 17.84 2.49 -6.19
C GLU A 65 18.00 2.67 -7.71
N LYS A 66 17.95 1.56 -8.47
CA LYS A 66 17.94 1.61 -9.95
C LYS A 66 16.71 2.33 -10.49
N ALA A 67 15.54 2.13 -9.90
CA ALA A 67 14.33 2.83 -10.30
C ALA A 67 14.40 4.34 -10.02
N VAL A 68 14.97 4.74 -8.87
CA VAL A 68 15.21 6.14 -8.54
C VAL A 68 16.22 6.77 -9.51
N ALA A 69 17.31 6.09 -9.81
CA ALA A 69 18.32 6.56 -10.77
C ALA A 69 17.71 6.75 -12.18
N ALA A 70 16.92 5.79 -12.66
CA ALA A 70 16.21 5.88 -13.93
C ALA A 70 15.21 7.04 -13.98
N ALA A 71 14.53 7.33 -12.86
CA ALA A 71 13.66 8.50 -12.73
C ALA A 71 14.42 9.81 -12.88
N GLN A 72 15.56 9.93 -12.22
CA GLN A 72 16.43 11.11 -12.28
C GLN A 72 17.09 11.28 -13.65
N GLU A 73 17.54 10.19 -14.28
CA GLU A 73 18.11 10.19 -15.62
C GLU A 73 17.09 10.69 -16.66
N LYS A 74 15.85 10.16 -16.61
CA LYS A 74 14.82 10.49 -17.62
C LYS A 74 14.18 11.85 -17.40
N PHE A 75 13.88 12.22 -16.14
CA PHE A 75 13.07 13.39 -15.82
C PHE A 75 13.82 14.49 -15.05
N GLY A 76 15.07 14.25 -14.66
CA GLY A 76 15.95 15.21 -14.01
C GLY A 76 15.72 15.38 -12.49
N GLN A 77 14.61 14.88 -11.95
CA GLN A 77 14.24 15.03 -10.53
C GLN A 77 13.31 13.91 -10.06
N LEU A 78 13.06 13.87 -8.74
CA LEU A 78 12.03 13.03 -8.13
C LEU A 78 11.37 13.83 -6.99
N ASP A 79 10.07 14.12 -7.13
CA ASP A 79 9.32 14.97 -6.21
C ASP A 79 8.48 14.17 -5.23
N VAL A 80 7.90 13.07 -5.68
CA VAL A 80 7.00 12.26 -4.85
C VAL A 80 7.35 10.78 -5.01
N VAL A 81 7.42 10.07 -3.89
CA VAL A 81 7.53 8.62 -3.88
C VAL A 81 6.36 8.03 -3.12
N VAL A 82 5.71 7.05 -3.74
CA VAL A 82 4.60 6.30 -3.15
C VAL A 82 5.04 4.85 -2.93
N ALA A 83 5.34 4.50 -1.69
CA ALA A 83 5.61 3.14 -1.25
C ALA A 83 4.27 2.39 -1.10
N ASN A 84 3.80 1.81 -2.23
CA ASN A 84 2.47 1.19 -2.32
C ASN A 84 2.52 -0.33 -2.54
N ALA A 85 3.64 -0.88 -3.03
CA ALA A 85 3.76 -2.31 -3.26
C ALA A 85 3.40 -3.12 -2.00
N GLY A 86 2.55 -4.13 -2.15
CA GLY A 86 2.12 -4.96 -1.04
C GLY A 86 1.12 -6.02 -1.46
N PHE A 87 0.93 -6.99 -0.57
CA PHE A 87 -0.07 -8.05 -0.71
C PHE A 87 -0.60 -8.46 0.67
N SER A 88 -1.56 -9.36 0.72
CA SER A 88 -2.14 -9.86 1.96
C SER A 88 -2.07 -11.38 2.01
N VAL A 89 -1.63 -11.91 3.16
CA VAL A 89 -1.78 -13.30 3.53
C VAL A 89 -2.87 -13.40 4.59
N GLY A 90 -3.94 -14.13 4.29
CA GLY A 90 -5.03 -14.41 5.22
C GLY A 90 -4.92 -15.81 5.82
N GLY A 91 -5.44 -15.98 7.03
CA GLY A 91 -5.52 -17.26 7.75
C GLY A 91 -5.43 -17.08 9.25
N GLN A 92 -5.92 -18.08 10.00
CA GLN A 92 -5.76 -18.10 11.45
C GLN A 92 -4.28 -18.29 11.81
N VAL A 93 -3.86 -17.74 12.96
CA VAL A 93 -2.45 -17.79 13.38
C VAL A 93 -1.92 -19.22 13.46
N GLU A 94 -2.75 -20.16 13.91
CA GLU A 94 -2.39 -21.59 14.00
C GLU A 94 -2.22 -22.28 12.65
N ASP A 95 -2.78 -21.71 11.57
CA ASP A 95 -2.70 -22.24 10.21
C ASP A 95 -1.58 -21.60 9.37
N LEU A 96 -1.05 -20.44 9.81
CA LEU A 96 -0.01 -19.72 9.10
C LEU A 96 1.38 -20.24 9.50
N SER A 97 2.21 -20.51 8.52
CA SER A 97 3.62 -20.81 8.75
C SER A 97 4.42 -19.55 9.06
N ILE A 98 5.56 -19.69 9.71
CA ILE A 98 6.50 -18.56 9.91
C ILE A 98 6.94 -17.95 8.57
N ASP A 99 7.03 -18.75 7.51
CA ASP A 99 7.39 -18.25 6.19
C ASP A 99 6.27 -17.41 5.54
N ASP A 100 5.00 -17.63 5.87
CA ASP A 100 3.91 -16.75 5.49
C ASP A 100 4.09 -15.36 6.13
N PHE A 101 4.47 -15.29 7.42
CA PHE A 101 4.80 -14.04 8.09
C PHE A 101 6.05 -13.38 7.50
N ARG A 102 7.13 -14.13 7.29
CA ARG A 102 8.36 -13.61 6.67
C ARG A 102 8.09 -13.00 5.31
N ARG A 103 7.39 -13.71 4.43
CA ARG A 103 7.02 -13.24 3.10
C ARG A 103 6.14 -11.99 3.13
N GLN A 104 5.18 -11.95 4.08
CA GLN A 104 4.32 -10.78 4.30
C GLN A 104 5.14 -9.56 4.71
N PHE A 105 6.08 -9.73 5.65
CA PHE A 105 6.94 -8.65 6.13
C PHE A 105 7.98 -8.24 5.09
N GLU A 106 8.55 -9.19 4.35
CA GLU A 106 9.55 -8.90 3.31
C GLU A 106 9.02 -7.89 2.30
N THR A 107 7.79 -8.10 1.81
CA THR A 107 7.20 -7.15 0.85
C THR A 107 6.64 -5.91 1.53
N ASN A 108 5.77 -6.08 2.54
CA ASN A 108 4.96 -4.99 3.08
C ASN A 108 5.71 -4.09 4.06
N VAL A 109 6.80 -4.56 4.64
CA VAL A 109 7.60 -3.80 5.61
C VAL A 109 8.98 -3.49 5.04
N PHE A 110 9.81 -4.50 4.79
CA PHE A 110 11.17 -4.26 4.30
C PHE A 110 11.20 -3.66 2.89
N GLY A 111 10.26 -4.07 2.01
CA GLY A 111 10.09 -3.44 0.69
C GLY A 111 9.72 -1.96 0.79
N VAL A 112 8.91 -1.57 1.79
CA VAL A 112 8.60 -0.16 2.07
C VAL A 112 9.85 0.56 2.60
N VAL A 113 10.59 -0.05 3.52
CA VAL A 113 11.84 0.52 4.06
C VAL A 113 12.85 0.77 2.93
N ARG A 114 13.12 -0.23 2.06
CA ARG A 114 14.00 -0.06 0.88
C ARG A 114 13.52 1.07 -0.02
N THR A 115 12.22 1.13 -0.29
CA THR A 115 11.64 2.20 -1.12
C THR A 115 11.89 3.57 -0.53
N VAL A 116 11.68 3.73 0.76
CA VAL A 116 11.90 4.99 1.49
C VAL A 116 13.38 5.36 1.51
N GLN A 117 14.26 4.43 1.88
CA GLN A 117 15.69 4.67 1.95
C GLN A 117 16.29 5.10 0.60
N ALA A 118 15.92 4.40 -0.47
CA ALA A 118 16.36 4.75 -1.83
C ALA A 118 15.85 6.14 -2.28
N ALA A 119 14.64 6.53 -1.84
CA ALA A 119 14.02 7.77 -2.26
C ALA A 119 14.52 9.01 -1.51
N ILE A 120 14.88 8.88 -0.23
CA ILE A 120 15.22 10.02 0.65
C ILE A 120 16.23 10.98 0.04
N PRO A 121 17.36 10.55 -0.57
CA PRO A 121 18.31 11.49 -1.15
C PRO A 121 17.68 12.38 -2.24
N ALA A 122 16.92 11.78 -3.15
CA ALA A 122 16.31 12.48 -4.28
C ALA A 122 15.19 13.44 -3.83
N VAL A 123 14.26 12.97 -2.99
CA VAL A 123 13.15 13.82 -2.52
C VAL A 123 13.60 14.90 -1.54
N SER A 124 14.76 14.76 -0.89
CA SER A 124 15.33 15.82 -0.05
C SER A 124 15.81 17.00 -0.87
N ILE A 125 16.33 16.78 -2.07
CA ILE A 125 16.75 17.86 -3.00
C ILE A 125 15.56 18.69 -3.40
N THR A 126 14.45 18.07 -3.74
CA THR A 126 13.23 18.76 -4.21
C THR A 126 12.33 19.27 -3.07
N LYS A 127 12.69 18.94 -1.81
CA LYS A 127 11.81 19.12 -0.64
C LYS A 127 10.43 18.51 -0.88
N GLY A 128 10.44 17.33 -1.48
CA GLY A 128 9.28 16.61 -1.99
C GLY A 128 8.44 15.92 -0.93
N SER A 129 7.85 14.78 -1.31
CA SER A 129 6.94 14.02 -0.44
C SER A 129 7.18 12.53 -0.52
N ILE A 130 7.00 11.82 0.59
CA ILE A 130 6.97 10.35 0.69
C ILE A 130 5.59 9.94 1.19
N ALA A 131 4.87 9.13 0.40
CA ALA A 131 3.61 8.53 0.80
C ALA A 131 3.83 7.03 1.11
N ILE A 132 3.41 6.58 2.28
CA ILE A 132 3.48 5.18 2.70
C ILE A 132 2.07 4.61 2.76
N VAL A 133 1.80 3.62 1.89
CA VAL A 133 0.48 2.99 1.83
C VAL A 133 0.36 1.88 2.86
N GLY A 134 -0.25 2.25 3.98
CA GLY A 134 -0.65 1.37 5.07
C GLY A 134 -1.99 0.68 4.79
N SER A 135 -2.86 0.70 5.79
CA SER A 135 -4.26 0.22 5.78
C SER A 135 -4.97 0.67 7.05
N VAL A 136 -6.30 0.67 7.05
CA VAL A 136 -7.11 0.72 8.28
C VAL A 136 -6.74 -0.42 9.23
N MET A 137 -6.24 -1.55 8.71
CA MET A 137 -5.69 -2.64 9.53
C MET A 137 -4.37 -2.30 10.24
N GLY A 138 -3.81 -1.11 10.06
CA GLY A 138 -2.77 -0.53 10.91
C GLY A 138 -3.32 0.16 12.18
N TYR A 139 -4.65 0.15 12.39
CA TYR A 139 -5.34 0.69 13.58
C TYR A 139 -6.20 -0.36 14.27
N VAL A 140 -6.78 -1.27 13.48
CA VAL A 140 -7.68 -2.32 13.93
C VAL A 140 -7.29 -3.63 13.25
N SER A 141 -6.94 -4.65 14.05
CA SER A 141 -6.67 -6.00 13.54
C SER A 141 -7.95 -6.81 13.48
N MET A 142 -8.17 -7.51 12.38
CA MET A 142 -9.31 -8.42 12.23
C MET A 142 -8.83 -9.87 12.36
N PRO A 143 -9.67 -10.80 12.89
CA PRO A 143 -9.39 -12.22 12.82
C PRO A 143 -9.03 -12.65 11.38
N ASP A 144 -8.25 -13.71 11.25
CA ASP A 144 -7.75 -14.27 9.99
C ASP A 144 -6.82 -13.35 9.16
N ASN A 145 -6.38 -12.22 9.73
CA ASN A 145 -5.53 -11.23 9.05
C ASN A 145 -4.29 -10.83 9.87
N SER A 146 -3.84 -11.67 10.79
CA SER A 146 -2.77 -11.32 11.74
C SER A 146 -1.48 -10.87 11.05
N ALA A 147 -0.96 -11.65 10.08
CA ALA A 147 0.28 -11.32 9.38
C ALA A 147 0.18 -9.98 8.62
N TYR A 148 -0.95 -9.77 7.94
CA TYR A 148 -1.20 -8.52 7.22
C TYR A 148 -1.34 -7.33 8.19
N ALA A 149 -2.16 -7.45 9.24
CA ALA A 149 -2.33 -6.40 10.23
C ALA A 149 -0.98 -6.01 10.89
N MET A 150 -0.20 -7.01 11.36
CA MET A 150 1.14 -6.77 11.91
C MET A 150 2.00 -5.95 10.94
N SER A 151 2.03 -6.30 9.65
CA SER A 151 2.79 -5.55 8.64
C SER A 151 2.28 -4.11 8.48
N LYS A 152 0.97 -3.88 8.58
CA LYS A 152 0.37 -2.54 8.43
C LYS A 152 0.53 -1.66 9.68
N TYR A 153 0.58 -2.25 10.88
CA TYR A 153 1.02 -1.55 12.09
C TYR A 153 2.49 -1.14 12.00
N ALA A 154 3.36 -2.04 11.51
CA ALA A 154 4.78 -1.74 11.37
C ALA A 154 5.04 -0.55 10.43
N VAL A 155 4.40 -0.50 9.26
CA VAL A 155 4.60 0.63 8.33
C VAL A 155 3.93 1.93 8.80
N ARG A 156 2.89 1.85 9.61
CA ARG A 156 2.34 3.02 10.29
C ARG A 156 3.35 3.59 11.27
N ALA A 157 3.96 2.76 12.12
CA ALA A 157 5.01 3.19 13.05
C ALA A 157 6.20 3.79 12.29
N LEU A 158 6.62 3.18 11.16
CA LEU A 158 7.66 3.74 10.29
C LEU A 158 7.27 5.14 9.78
N ALA A 159 6.03 5.33 9.30
CA ALA A 159 5.58 6.62 8.80
C ALA A 159 5.56 7.70 9.89
N GLU A 160 5.17 7.34 11.12
CA GLU A 160 5.18 8.24 12.28
C GLU A 160 6.61 8.69 12.64
N ALA A 161 7.58 7.76 12.70
CA ALA A 161 8.98 8.08 12.94
C ALA A 161 9.58 8.93 11.82
N LEU A 162 9.38 8.50 10.58
CA LEU A 162 9.90 9.18 9.39
C LEU A 162 9.38 10.61 9.24
N TYR A 163 8.14 10.88 9.66
CA TYR A 163 7.58 12.22 9.66
C TYR A 163 8.46 13.18 10.49
N GLY A 164 8.89 12.77 11.68
CA GLY A 164 9.81 13.55 12.52
C GLY A 164 11.19 13.71 11.89
N GLU A 165 11.75 12.63 11.35
CA GLU A 165 13.10 12.62 10.75
C GLU A 165 13.20 13.47 9.46
N MET A 166 12.14 13.53 8.68
CA MET A 166 12.10 14.23 7.39
C MET A 166 11.67 15.70 7.48
N SER A 167 10.97 16.08 8.54
CA SER A 167 10.51 17.46 8.78
C SER A 167 11.64 18.49 8.69
N PRO A 168 12.82 18.30 9.33
CA PRO A 168 13.93 19.25 9.21
C PRO A 168 14.49 19.38 7.78
N ARG A 169 14.29 18.38 6.93
CA ARG A 169 14.71 18.41 5.51
C ARG A 169 13.66 19.03 4.60
N GLY A 170 12.52 19.43 5.13
CA GLY A 170 11.40 19.96 4.37
C GLY A 170 10.66 18.92 3.53
N VAL A 171 10.89 17.61 3.76
CA VAL A 171 10.20 16.52 3.07
C VAL A 171 8.92 16.17 3.83
N ALA A 172 7.78 16.13 3.12
CA ALA A 172 6.53 15.69 3.72
C ALA A 172 6.44 14.16 3.76
N VAL A 173 5.87 13.63 4.83
CA VAL A 173 5.57 12.20 4.93
C VAL A 173 4.07 12.04 5.18
N THR A 174 3.40 11.28 4.31
CA THR A 174 1.97 11.00 4.41
C THR A 174 1.75 9.51 4.64
N HIS A 175 1.19 9.14 5.79
CA HIS A 175 0.65 7.80 6.00
C HIS A 175 -0.73 7.69 5.34
N VAL A 176 -0.88 6.76 4.40
CA VAL A 176 -2.13 6.50 3.69
C VAL A 176 -2.77 5.24 4.25
N ALA A 177 -4.00 5.32 4.73
CA ALA A 177 -4.73 4.20 5.32
C ALA A 177 -6.01 3.89 4.53
N PRO A 178 -5.94 3.10 3.45
CA PRO A 178 -7.13 2.64 2.75
C PRO A 178 -7.94 1.66 3.61
N GLY A 179 -9.28 1.78 3.55
CA GLY A 179 -10.20 0.73 3.98
C GLY A 179 -10.45 -0.27 2.84
N PHE A 180 -11.72 -0.62 2.61
CA PHE A 180 -12.07 -1.48 1.48
C PHE A 180 -12.11 -0.67 0.18
N VAL A 181 -11.10 -0.91 -0.67
CA VAL A 181 -10.95 -0.28 -2.00
C VAL A 181 -10.82 -1.39 -3.03
N GLU A 182 -11.37 -1.22 -4.22
CA GLU A 182 -11.23 -2.14 -5.34
C GLU A 182 -9.75 -2.47 -5.60
N SER A 183 -9.39 -3.77 -5.49
CA SER A 183 -8.00 -4.21 -5.62
C SER A 183 -7.93 -5.73 -5.76
N GLU A 184 -6.97 -6.20 -6.56
CA GLU A 184 -6.65 -7.64 -6.68
C GLU A 184 -6.15 -8.26 -5.36
N ILE A 185 -5.85 -7.46 -4.34
CA ILE A 185 -5.23 -7.91 -3.09
C ILE A 185 -6.13 -8.86 -2.28
N ARG A 186 -7.45 -8.67 -2.35
CA ARG A 186 -8.44 -9.48 -1.63
C ARG A 186 -8.89 -10.72 -2.40
N GLU A 187 -8.58 -10.77 -3.67
CA GLU A 187 -8.89 -11.92 -4.55
C GLU A 187 -7.73 -12.91 -4.65
N LYS A 188 -6.65 -12.66 -3.92
CA LYS A 188 -5.49 -13.57 -3.85
C LYS A 188 -5.67 -14.59 -2.75
N ARG A 189 -5.48 -15.86 -3.10
CA ARG A 189 -5.38 -16.97 -2.15
C ARG A 189 -4.06 -16.92 -1.39
N ARG A 190 -3.96 -17.71 -0.33
CA ARG A 190 -2.75 -17.88 0.50
C ARG A 190 -1.49 -18.23 -0.31
N ASP A 191 -1.63 -19.05 -1.35
CA ASP A 191 -0.56 -19.44 -2.26
C ASP A 191 -0.17 -18.36 -3.27
N GLY A 192 -0.86 -17.21 -3.26
CA GLY A 192 -0.66 -16.10 -4.20
C GLY A 192 -1.43 -16.24 -5.51
N SER A 193 -2.17 -17.33 -5.73
CA SER A 193 -3.04 -17.50 -6.89
C SER A 193 -4.21 -16.51 -6.85
N HIS A 194 -4.64 -16.06 -8.04
CA HIS A 194 -5.77 -15.13 -8.17
C HIS A 194 -7.09 -15.91 -8.26
N SER A 195 -8.08 -15.53 -7.46
CA SER A 195 -9.43 -16.10 -7.46
C SER A 195 -10.46 -15.00 -7.69
N PRO A 196 -10.73 -14.62 -8.94
CA PRO A 196 -11.66 -13.53 -9.27
C PRO A 196 -13.04 -13.76 -8.67
N GLY A 197 -13.65 -12.70 -8.11
CA GLY A 197 -14.98 -12.75 -7.53
C GLY A 197 -15.07 -13.38 -6.13
N SER A 198 -13.94 -13.67 -5.48
CA SER A 198 -13.89 -14.24 -4.13
C SER A 198 -13.84 -13.19 -3.01
N ASP A 199 -14.03 -11.90 -3.32
CA ASP A 199 -14.00 -10.83 -2.32
C ASP A 199 -15.17 -11.01 -1.32
N PRO A 200 -14.90 -11.25 -0.03
CA PRO A 200 -15.94 -11.44 0.97
C PRO A 200 -16.63 -10.14 1.39
N VAL A 201 -16.13 -8.99 0.92
CA VAL A 201 -16.65 -7.67 1.32
C VAL A 201 -17.84 -7.29 0.46
N PRO A 202 -18.98 -6.89 1.05
CA PRO A 202 -20.13 -6.40 0.29
C PRO A 202 -19.75 -5.22 -0.61
N ALA A 203 -20.19 -5.26 -1.89
CA ALA A 203 -19.80 -4.28 -2.90
C ALA A 203 -20.09 -2.83 -2.51
N PHE A 204 -21.17 -2.57 -1.73
CA PHE A 204 -21.52 -1.22 -1.27
C PHE A 204 -20.51 -0.61 -0.27
N LEU A 205 -19.68 -1.44 0.36
CA LEU A 205 -18.60 -0.99 1.24
C LEU A 205 -17.28 -0.77 0.49
N VAL A 206 -17.19 -1.25 -0.74
CA VAL A 206 -15.96 -1.16 -1.54
C VAL A 206 -15.93 0.16 -2.30
N MET A 207 -14.95 1.00 -2.01
CA MET A 207 -14.71 2.25 -2.72
C MET A 207 -14.04 1.96 -4.06
N LYS A 208 -14.44 2.67 -5.11
CA LYS A 208 -13.75 2.63 -6.42
C LYS A 208 -12.31 3.13 -6.27
N ARG A 209 -11.37 2.43 -6.89
CA ARG A 209 -9.93 2.74 -6.82
C ARG A 209 -9.58 4.13 -7.34
N GLU A 210 -10.32 4.65 -8.33
CA GLU A 210 -10.13 6.00 -8.89
C GLU A 210 -10.50 7.09 -7.86
N VAL A 211 -11.56 6.84 -7.06
CA VAL A 211 -11.96 7.76 -5.98
C VAL A 211 -10.92 7.76 -4.86
N ALA A 212 -10.44 6.56 -4.50
CA ALA A 212 -9.37 6.43 -3.52
C ALA A 212 -8.09 7.12 -3.97
N ALA A 213 -7.68 6.93 -5.23
CA ALA A 213 -6.49 7.57 -5.80
C ALA A 213 -6.56 9.10 -5.72
N ARG A 214 -7.69 9.72 -6.09
CA ARG A 214 -7.88 11.16 -5.97
C ARG A 214 -7.71 11.65 -4.53
N GLN A 215 -8.37 11.02 -3.56
CA GLN A 215 -8.26 11.41 -2.15
C GLN A 215 -6.83 11.26 -1.61
N ILE A 216 -6.12 10.20 -2.02
CA ILE A 216 -4.73 9.98 -1.63
C ILE A 216 -3.84 11.09 -2.20
N ILE A 217 -3.99 11.39 -3.48
CA ILE A 217 -3.19 12.41 -4.16
C ILE A 217 -3.44 13.78 -3.57
N ASP A 218 -4.71 14.16 -3.33
CA ASP A 218 -5.07 15.41 -2.68
C ASP A 218 -4.41 15.57 -1.31
N ALA A 219 -4.38 14.48 -0.51
CA ALA A 219 -3.73 14.49 0.79
C ALA A 219 -2.19 14.62 0.70
N VAL A 220 -1.57 13.96 -0.28
CA VAL A 220 -0.12 14.05 -0.53
C VAL A 220 0.26 15.44 -1.01
N GLU A 221 -0.50 16.04 -1.92
CA GLU A 221 -0.30 17.41 -2.41
C GLU A 221 -0.49 18.44 -1.31
N ALA A 222 -1.49 18.23 -0.43
CA ALA A 222 -1.72 19.04 0.75
C ALA A 222 -0.72 18.77 1.90
N ARG A 223 0.26 17.86 1.69
CA ARG A 223 1.31 17.49 2.67
C ARG A 223 0.72 17.03 4.01
N GLN A 224 -0.42 16.36 4.00
CA GLN A 224 -1.07 15.86 5.21
C GLN A 224 -0.24 14.71 5.82
N ARG A 225 -0.12 14.71 7.15
CA ARG A 225 0.58 13.65 7.87
C ARG A 225 -0.09 12.29 7.70
N GLU A 226 -1.41 12.27 7.60
CA GLU A 226 -2.21 11.05 7.54
C GLU A 226 -3.48 11.26 6.73
N VAL A 227 -3.87 10.25 5.96
CA VAL A 227 -5.18 10.20 5.31
C VAL A 227 -5.81 8.82 5.45
N ILE A 228 -7.02 8.76 6.01
CA ILE A 228 -7.86 7.56 6.01
C ILE A 228 -8.90 7.73 4.92
N VAL A 229 -8.84 6.87 3.88
CA VAL A 229 -9.50 7.11 2.59
C VAL A 229 -11.00 6.82 2.64
N THR A 230 -11.46 5.80 3.39
CA THR A 230 -12.88 5.41 3.40
C THR A 230 -13.61 5.88 4.66
N LEU A 231 -14.92 6.17 4.54
CA LEU A 231 -15.72 6.62 5.69
C LEU A 231 -15.77 5.56 6.82
N HIS A 232 -16.04 4.30 6.47
CA HIS A 232 -16.03 3.21 7.44
C HIS A 232 -14.63 3.01 8.06
N GLY A 233 -13.56 3.25 7.29
CA GLY A 233 -12.19 3.24 7.79
C GLY A 233 -11.92 4.36 8.80
N LYS A 234 -12.40 5.58 8.54
CA LYS A 234 -12.31 6.70 9.49
C LYS A 234 -13.00 6.37 10.80
N LEU A 235 -14.21 5.81 10.74
CA LEU A 235 -14.96 5.39 11.91
C LEU A 235 -14.21 4.29 12.68
N ALA A 236 -13.77 3.22 12.00
CA ALA A 236 -13.06 2.11 12.61
C ALA A 236 -11.76 2.57 13.30
N ALA A 237 -10.96 3.40 12.65
CA ALA A 237 -9.73 3.95 13.22
C ALA A 237 -10.01 4.89 14.40
N SER A 238 -11.08 5.70 14.34
CA SER A 238 -11.49 6.56 15.45
C SER A 238 -11.93 5.75 16.68
N VAL A 239 -12.75 4.73 16.47
CA VAL A 239 -13.17 3.84 17.57
C VAL A 239 -11.96 3.13 18.17
N ALA A 240 -11.06 2.60 17.34
CA ALA A 240 -9.86 1.93 17.83
C ALA A 240 -8.94 2.85 18.65
N ARG A 241 -8.88 4.14 18.33
CA ARG A 241 -8.06 5.14 19.05
C ARG A 241 -8.67 5.56 20.39
N HIS A 242 -10.00 5.72 20.45
CA HIS A 242 -10.64 6.38 21.58
C HIS A 242 -11.47 5.43 22.47
N ALA A 243 -11.86 4.27 21.92
CA ALA A 243 -12.66 3.27 22.61
C ALA A 243 -12.27 1.83 22.22
N PRO A 244 -11.01 1.40 22.44
CA PRO A 244 -10.50 0.10 22.00
C PRO A 244 -11.32 -1.07 22.55
N GLU A 245 -11.87 -0.95 23.75
CA GLU A 245 -12.71 -1.99 24.37
C GLU A 245 -13.96 -2.30 23.54
N LEU A 246 -14.53 -1.32 22.84
CA LEU A 246 -15.69 -1.56 21.96
C LEU A 246 -15.30 -2.42 20.76
N VAL A 247 -14.07 -2.27 20.25
CA VAL A 247 -13.54 -3.12 19.17
C VAL A 247 -13.41 -4.56 19.66
N HIS A 248 -12.83 -4.77 20.84
CA HIS A 248 -12.67 -6.09 21.44
C HIS A 248 -14.01 -6.77 21.71
N LEU A 249 -14.99 -6.01 22.22
CA LEU A 249 -16.35 -6.52 22.45
C LEU A 249 -17.02 -6.95 21.15
N ALA A 250 -16.90 -6.15 20.08
CA ALA A 250 -17.44 -6.47 18.77
C ALA A 250 -16.81 -7.75 18.19
N PHE A 251 -15.49 -7.92 18.30
CA PHE A 251 -14.81 -9.14 17.86
C PHE A 251 -15.23 -10.36 18.69
N LYS A 252 -15.35 -10.24 20.01
CA LYS A 252 -15.82 -11.31 20.89
C LYS A 252 -17.24 -11.76 20.53
N ALA A 253 -18.14 -10.81 20.26
CA ALA A 253 -19.51 -11.09 19.84
C ALA A 253 -19.58 -11.72 18.44
N GLY A 254 -18.70 -11.32 17.51
CA GLY A 254 -18.58 -11.88 16.16
C GLY A 254 -17.97 -13.28 16.15
N ALA A 255 -16.96 -13.53 16.98
CA ALA A 255 -16.26 -14.80 17.05
C ALA A 255 -17.18 -15.97 17.46
N SER A 256 -18.20 -15.72 18.29
CA SER A 256 -19.19 -16.73 18.67
C SER A 256 -20.04 -17.23 17.49
N LYS A 257 -20.23 -16.39 16.45
CA LYS A 257 -20.98 -16.75 15.23
C LYS A 257 -20.12 -17.44 14.16
N LEU A 258 -18.79 -17.28 14.21
CA LEU A 258 -17.84 -17.82 13.22
C LEU A 258 -17.31 -19.22 13.58
N ARG A 259 -17.57 -19.73 14.78
CA ARG A 259 -17.20 -21.10 15.20
C ARG A 259 -18.07 -22.14 14.51
N LYS A 260 -17.84 -22.41 13.22
CA LYS A 260 -18.22 -23.72 12.66
C LYS A 260 -17.24 -24.76 13.18
N PRO A 261 -17.71 -25.89 13.77
CA PRO A 261 -16.82 -26.95 14.21
C PRO A 261 -16.06 -27.49 12.99
N ARG A 262 -14.72 -27.49 13.06
CA ARG A 262 -13.87 -28.14 12.07
C ARG A 262 -14.23 -29.63 12.01
N LYS A 263 -14.51 -30.13 10.81
CA LYS A 263 -14.48 -31.59 10.58
C LYS A 263 -13.04 -32.07 10.81
N PRO A 264 -12.82 -33.11 11.61
CA PRO A 264 -11.49 -33.68 11.77
C PRO A 264 -10.95 -34.09 10.39
N SER A 265 -9.70 -33.67 10.11
CA SER A 265 -8.96 -34.14 8.95
C SER A 265 -8.92 -35.67 9.02
N LYS A 266 -9.48 -36.35 8.03
CA LYS A 266 -9.24 -37.78 7.86
C LYS A 266 -7.76 -37.91 7.50
N GLU A 267 -6.95 -38.30 8.49
CA GLU A 267 -5.65 -38.92 8.23
C GLU A 267 -5.92 -40.23 7.47
N GLY A 268 -5.35 -40.31 6.27
CA GLY A 268 -5.30 -41.49 5.42
C GLY A 268 -3.95 -41.51 4.75
#